data_74ceeb12a0bce6e1bc37dd126190d1c7
#
_entry.id   74ceeb12a0bce6e1bc37dd126190d1c7
#
_cell.length_a   1.000
_cell.length_b   1.000
_cell.length_c   1.000
_cell.angle_alpha   90.00
_cell.angle_beta   90.00
_cell.angle_gamma   90.00
#
_symmetry.space_group_name_H-M   'P 1'
#
loop_
_entity.id
_entity.type
_entity.pdbx_description
1 polymer ?
#
loop_
_entity_poly.entity_id
_entity_poly.type
_entity_poly.pdbx_seq_one_letter_code
_entity_poly.pdbx_strand_id
1 'polypeptide(L)'
;AKWQQIHEAYQRKTQKLDIESDSSSTKRRRNVFTSRDLQSFDINVVLNDNNSFNDNILNYIEYYSNQFSSYPKLNEEEIQKGFDQLIINLLNTFNSSTSLKYLNTSSYYLKDKFNPHCTFIYKNINIDINQEKSCLQDFVVCLGNLISPYVSLSVDSLVEDILQYLTMILAVQHRETIYGFISNYTHIKFFYVQKKSDSNSYEYFQSQELEMFNYLSETLSSIDISTTIENTRKLSVNKDTWKIFINFLTMKIDFYQYTRFNIDSHDDLLGDRYMIIKELGIGLTSMTYLFKKNENNHSIEDSQYYVMKILTQNKYSKCFLQEIEMTKKLKEFNDLNKFHLFFQDILYSLSSGKTFVF
;
A
#
# COMPACT_ATOMS: atom_id res chain seq x y z
N ALA A 1 -31.08 -21.98 -21.46
CA ALA A 1 -32.05 -21.79 -20.39
C ALA A 1 -31.38 -21.82 -18.99
N LYS A 2 -30.59 -22.85 -18.66
CA LYS A 2 -29.97 -23.00 -17.32
C LYS A 2 -28.88 -21.94 -17.02
N TRP A 3 -28.09 -21.57 -18.01
CA TRP A 3 -27.08 -20.52 -17.91
C TRP A 3 -27.69 -19.13 -17.74
N GLN A 4 -28.76 -18.83 -18.40
CA GLN A 4 -29.49 -17.57 -18.25
C GLN A 4 -30.06 -17.42 -16.84
N GLN A 5 -30.64 -18.48 -16.27
CA GLN A 5 -31.11 -18.47 -14.88
C GLN A 5 -30.00 -18.27 -13.84
N ILE A 6 -28.84 -18.86 -14.08
CA ILE A 6 -27.66 -18.68 -13.21
C ILE A 6 -27.14 -17.24 -13.32
N HIS A 7 -27.06 -16.69 -14.52
CA HIS A 7 -26.63 -15.32 -14.76
C HIS A 7 -27.58 -14.29 -14.16
N GLU A 8 -28.88 -14.47 -14.32
CA GLU A 8 -29.90 -13.61 -13.70
C GLU A 8 -29.92 -13.70 -12.17
N ALA A 9 -29.71 -14.89 -11.61
CA ALA A 9 -29.58 -15.07 -10.16
C ALA A 9 -28.32 -14.38 -9.62
N TYR A 10 -27.24 -14.42 -10.38
CA TYR A 10 -25.98 -13.74 -10.03
C TYR A 10 -26.14 -12.21 -10.12
N GLN A 11 -26.77 -11.69 -11.18
CA GLN A 11 -27.04 -10.25 -11.30
C GLN A 11 -27.99 -9.73 -10.22
N ARG A 12 -29.02 -10.50 -9.84
CA ARG A 12 -29.89 -10.14 -8.71
C ARG A 12 -29.15 -10.11 -7.38
N LYS A 13 -28.17 -10.98 -7.19
CA LYS A 13 -27.35 -11.03 -5.96
C LYS A 13 -26.37 -9.86 -5.89
N THR A 14 -25.75 -9.49 -7.01
CA THR A 14 -24.89 -8.30 -7.12
C THR A 14 -25.66 -7.01 -6.97
N GLN A 15 -26.82 -6.87 -7.64
CA GLN A 15 -27.70 -5.71 -7.47
C GLN A 15 -28.24 -5.59 -6.04
N LYS A 16 -28.50 -6.70 -5.35
CA LYS A 16 -28.93 -6.66 -3.95
C LYS A 16 -27.81 -6.21 -3.02
N LEU A 17 -26.57 -6.60 -3.30
CA LEU A 17 -25.39 -6.10 -2.58
C LEU A 17 -25.14 -4.61 -2.85
N ASP A 18 -25.35 -4.15 -4.09
CA ASP A 18 -25.24 -2.73 -4.45
C ASP A 18 -26.38 -1.89 -3.85
N ILE A 19 -27.61 -2.40 -3.81
CA ILE A 19 -28.76 -1.74 -3.19
C ILE A 19 -28.63 -1.72 -1.65
N GLU A 20 -28.09 -2.77 -1.03
CA GLU A 20 -27.77 -2.77 0.39
C GLU A 20 -26.60 -1.83 0.70
N SER A 21 -25.66 -1.62 -0.22
CA SER A 21 -24.60 -0.62 -0.08
C SER A 21 -25.10 0.82 -0.26
N ASP A 22 -26.04 1.06 -1.17
CA ASP A 22 -26.61 2.40 -1.42
C ASP A 22 -27.67 2.81 -0.40
N SER A 23 -28.49 1.88 0.09
CA SER A 23 -29.48 2.19 1.14
C SER A 23 -28.87 2.39 2.54
N SER A 24 -27.62 1.96 2.75
CA SER A 24 -26.86 2.24 3.97
C SER A 24 -26.17 3.60 3.97
N SER A 25 -26.19 4.33 2.83
CA SER A 25 -25.49 5.61 2.67
C SER A 25 -26.08 6.77 3.46
N THR A 26 -27.28 6.63 4.05
CA THR A 26 -27.93 7.70 4.81
C THR A 26 -27.79 7.56 6.34
N LYS A 27 -27.24 6.49 6.85
CA LYS A 27 -26.83 6.38 8.26
C LYS A 27 -25.70 5.34 8.39
N ARG A 28 -24.56 5.52 7.74
CA ARG A 28 -23.34 4.95 8.29
C ARG A 28 -23.19 5.58 9.67
N ARG A 29 -23.59 4.84 10.71
CA ARG A 29 -23.01 5.04 12.03
C ARG A 29 -21.50 5.05 11.75
N ARG A 30 -20.88 6.24 11.77
CA ARG A 30 -19.47 6.33 12.09
C ARG A 30 -19.36 5.42 13.30
N ASN A 31 -18.70 4.29 13.18
CA ASN A 31 -18.23 3.57 14.35
C ASN A 31 -17.36 4.60 15.03
N VAL A 32 -17.91 5.28 16.04
CA VAL A 32 -17.20 6.30 16.79
C VAL A 32 -16.12 5.51 17.49
N PHE A 33 -14.95 5.47 16.87
CA PHE A 33 -13.74 5.01 17.49
C PHE A 33 -13.60 5.86 18.75
N THR A 34 -13.57 5.24 19.91
CA THR A 34 -13.20 5.92 21.13
C THR A 34 -11.74 5.58 21.41
N SER A 35 -10.95 6.57 21.76
CA SER A 35 -9.53 6.40 22.15
C SER A 35 -9.35 5.35 23.27
N ARG A 36 -10.43 4.93 23.92
CA ARG A 36 -10.47 3.85 24.94
C ARG A 36 -10.30 2.44 24.38
N ASP A 37 -10.50 2.25 23.06
CA ASP A 37 -10.40 0.93 22.42
C ASP A 37 -8.99 0.66 21.88
N LEU A 38 -8.07 1.63 22.04
CA LEU A 38 -6.73 1.59 21.48
C LEU A 38 -5.76 0.93 22.47
N GLN A 39 -5.24 -0.24 22.11
CA GLN A 39 -4.28 -0.99 22.90
C GLN A 39 -2.85 -0.53 22.58
N SER A 40 -1.96 -0.60 23.56
CA SER A 40 -0.55 -0.28 23.37
C SER A 40 0.26 -1.55 23.06
N PHE A 41 1.27 -1.42 22.16
CA PHE A 41 2.24 -2.48 21.91
C PHE A 41 3.66 -1.92 21.87
N ASP A 42 4.63 -2.77 22.19
CA ASP A 42 6.05 -2.40 22.09
C ASP A 42 6.57 -2.72 20.69
N ILE A 43 6.87 -1.67 19.93
CA ILE A 43 7.34 -1.79 18.55
C ILE A 43 8.73 -2.48 18.48
N ASN A 44 9.56 -2.35 19.51
CA ASN A 44 10.89 -2.98 19.56
C ASN A 44 10.80 -4.51 19.59
N VAL A 45 9.74 -5.05 20.20
CA VAL A 45 9.49 -6.49 20.22
C VAL A 45 9.03 -6.98 18.85
N VAL A 46 8.22 -6.16 18.14
CA VAL A 46 7.63 -6.50 16.85
C VAL A 46 8.64 -6.40 15.71
N LEU A 47 9.56 -5.42 15.76
CA LEU A 47 10.51 -5.10 14.68
C LEU A 47 11.96 -5.38 15.08
N ASN A 48 12.22 -6.47 15.78
CA ASN A 48 13.56 -6.86 16.21
C ASN A 48 14.30 -7.61 15.09
N ASP A 49 14.72 -6.90 14.04
CA ASP A 49 15.60 -7.44 13.00
C ASP A 49 16.94 -6.71 12.96
N ASN A 50 18.02 -7.43 12.59
CA ASN A 50 19.40 -6.93 12.67
C ASN A 50 19.87 -6.26 11.36
N ASN A 51 19.07 -5.40 10.77
CA ASN A 51 19.52 -4.65 9.61
C ASN A 51 20.66 -3.68 9.99
N SER A 52 21.76 -3.74 9.27
CA SER A 52 22.91 -2.88 9.50
C SER A 52 22.62 -1.43 9.09
N PHE A 53 22.75 -0.52 10.05
CA PHE A 53 22.70 0.92 9.81
C PHE A 53 24.08 1.36 9.29
N ASN A 54 24.22 1.65 8.02
CA ASN A 54 25.48 2.06 7.39
C ASN A 54 25.55 3.58 7.13
N ASP A 55 26.75 4.06 6.76
CA ASP A 55 26.99 5.48 6.53
C ASP A 55 26.14 6.08 5.39
N ASN A 56 25.81 5.30 4.36
CA ASN A 56 24.95 5.78 3.27
C ASN A 56 23.55 6.10 3.77
N ILE A 57 23.00 5.25 4.63
CA ILE A 57 21.69 5.45 5.26
C ILE A 57 21.73 6.72 6.11
N LEU A 58 22.78 6.87 6.93
CA LEU A 58 22.96 8.05 7.76
C LEU A 58 23.01 9.32 6.91
N ASN A 59 23.76 9.32 5.82
CA ASN A 59 23.86 10.45 4.90
C ASN A 59 22.49 10.84 4.28
N TYR A 60 21.65 9.88 3.91
CA TYR A 60 20.30 10.19 3.40
C TYR A 60 19.40 10.82 4.46
N ILE A 61 19.48 10.32 5.70
CA ILE A 61 18.68 10.84 6.81
C ILE A 61 19.18 12.23 7.22
N GLU A 62 20.49 12.45 7.27
CA GLU A 62 21.08 13.76 7.56
C GLU A 62 20.75 14.78 6.45
N TYR A 63 20.78 14.37 5.19
CA TYR A 63 20.37 15.21 4.08
C TYR A 63 18.88 15.63 4.21
N TYR A 64 18.01 14.69 4.52
CA TYR A 64 16.61 14.94 4.81
C TYR A 64 16.44 15.93 5.99
N SER A 65 17.13 15.69 7.10
CA SER A 65 17.13 16.59 8.26
C SER A 65 17.58 18.01 7.92
N ASN A 66 18.66 18.14 7.15
CA ASN A 66 19.25 19.43 6.80
C ASN A 66 18.38 20.26 5.87
N GLN A 67 17.58 19.63 5.01
CA GLN A 67 16.61 20.35 4.16
C GLN A 67 15.63 21.19 4.98
N PHE A 68 15.32 20.75 6.19
CA PHE A 68 14.28 21.34 7.01
C PHE A 68 14.81 22.19 8.18
N SER A 69 16.08 22.03 8.52
CA SER A 69 16.71 22.78 9.63
C SER A 69 16.79 24.30 9.36
N SER A 70 16.75 24.69 8.09
CA SER A 70 16.91 26.09 7.63
C SER A 70 15.60 26.83 7.41
N TYR A 71 14.44 26.18 7.53
CA TYR A 71 13.16 26.77 7.21
C TYR A 71 12.30 27.03 8.44
N PRO A 72 11.90 28.28 8.72
CA PRO A 72 11.08 28.62 9.89
C PRO A 72 9.63 28.11 9.78
N LYS A 73 9.15 27.73 8.59
CA LYS A 73 7.81 27.19 8.35
C LYS A 73 7.85 26.19 7.20
N LEU A 74 7.81 24.93 7.53
CA LEU A 74 7.62 23.85 6.55
C LEU A 74 6.14 23.71 6.21
N ASN A 75 5.81 23.65 4.93
CA ASN A 75 4.50 23.25 4.47
C ASN A 75 4.46 21.73 4.23
N GLU A 76 3.27 21.16 4.17
CA GLU A 76 3.07 19.72 4.02
C GLU A 76 3.63 19.18 2.70
N GLU A 77 3.60 19.97 1.63
CA GLU A 77 4.12 19.59 0.31
C GLU A 77 5.66 19.45 0.33
N GLU A 78 6.36 20.35 1.00
CA GLU A 78 7.82 20.29 1.15
C GLU A 78 8.24 19.08 1.99
N ILE A 79 7.50 18.79 3.08
CA ILE A 79 7.72 17.62 3.91
C ILE A 79 7.50 16.35 3.07
N GLN A 80 6.41 16.29 2.33
CA GLN A 80 6.09 15.16 1.46
C GLN A 80 7.21 14.92 0.46
N LYS A 81 7.66 15.96 -0.25
CA LYS A 81 8.71 15.86 -1.26
C LYS A 81 10.05 15.37 -0.68
N GLY A 82 10.43 15.89 0.49
CA GLY A 82 11.65 15.44 1.17
C GLY A 82 11.55 13.99 1.64
N PHE A 83 10.40 13.61 2.18
CA PHE A 83 10.12 12.25 2.61
C PHE A 83 10.11 11.27 1.43
N ASP A 84 9.50 11.63 0.29
CA ASP A 84 9.49 10.81 -0.91
C ASP A 84 10.92 10.46 -1.35
N GLN A 85 11.79 11.46 -1.43
CA GLN A 85 13.17 11.26 -1.82
C GLN A 85 13.92 10.37 -0.82
N LEU A 86 13.71 10.58 0.47
CA LEU A 86 14.31 9.77 1.52
C LEU A 86 13.88 8.31 1.40
N ILE A 87 12.58 8.04 1.33
CA ILE A 87 12.05 6.67 1.26
C ILE A 87 12.52 5.96 0.00
N ILE A 88 12.53 6.63 -1.15
CA ILE A 88 13.05 6.07 -2.41
C ILE A 88 14.52 5.68 -2.24
N ASN A 89 15.34 6.54 -1.66
CA ASN A 89 16.76 6.25 -1.42
C ASN A 89 16.98 5.08 -0.46
N LEU A 90 16.19 5.02 0.63
CA LEU A 90 16.23 3.90 1.58
C LEU A 90 15.84 2.58 0.92
N LEU A 91 14.72 2.53 0.21
CA LEU A 91 14.26 1.31 -0.45
C LEU A 91 15.24 0.86 -1.55
N ASN A 92 15.86 1.78 -2.28
CA ASN A 92 16.89 1.44 -3.27
C ASN A 92 18.15 0.86 -2.61
N THR A 93 18.56 1.38 -1.44
CA THR A 93 19.69 0.86 -0.68
C THR A 93 19.43 -0.59 -0.22
N PHE A 94 18.19 -0.88 0.16
CA PHE A 94 17.76 -2.21 0.60
C PHE A 94 17.08 -3.05 -0.49
N ASN A 95 17.28 -2.74 -1.76
CA ASN A 95 16.55 -3.38 -2.87
C ASN A 95 16.58 -4.91 -2.86
N SER A 96 17.66 -5.52 -2.38
CA SER A 96 17.77 -6.98 -2.22
C SER A 96 16.98 -7.54 -1.03
N SER A 97 16.74 -6.73 0.00
CA SER A 97 16.11 -7.13 1.28
C SER A 97 14.64 -6.73 1.35
N THR A 98 14.26 -5.61 0.73
CA THR A 98 12.87 -5.15 0.74
C THR A 98 12.05 -5.75 -0.40
N SER A 99 10.82 -6.13 -0.09
CA SER A 99 9.81 -6.49 -1.08
C SER A 99 8.92 -5.31 -1.48
N LEU A 100 9.07 -4.16 -0.81
CA LEU A 100 8.19 -3.01 -0.95
C LEU A 100 8.67 -2.01 -2.01
N LYS A 101 7.70 -1.32 -2.59
CA LYS A 101 7.83 -0.13 -3.43
C LYS A 101 6.96 0.97 -2.85
N TYR A 102 7.50 2.18 -2.83
CA TYR A 102 6.81 3.38 -2.35
C TYR A 102 6.01 4.05 -3.46
N LEU A 103 4.83 4.53 -3.11
CA LEU A 103 3.98 5.41 -3.93
C LEU A 103 3.58 6.64 -3.10
N ASN A 104 3.84 7.83 -3.63
CA ASN A 104 3.22 9.05 -3.11
C ASN A 104 1.75 9.06 -3.51
N THR A 105 0.88 9.07 -2.53
CA THR A 105 -0.57 9.05 -2.72
C THR A 105 -1.27 10.27 -2.13
N SER A 106 -0.53 11.32 -1.77
CA SER A 106 -1.07 12.55 -1.16
C SER A 106 -2.10 13.28 -2.03
N SER A 107 -2.03 13.12 -3.35
CA SER A 107 -2.96 13.71 -4.32
C SER A 107 -4.01 12.73 -4.85
N TYR A 108 -4.03 11.48 -4.37
CA TYR A 108 -4.89 10.42 -4.90
C TYR A 108 -5.81 9.87 -3.82
N TYR A 109 -7.05 9.66 -4.19
CA TYR A 109 -8.03 9.07 -3.29
C TYR A 109 -8.08 7.56 -3.47
N LEU A 110 -7.96 6.84 -2.37
CA LEU A 110 -8.41 5.47 -2.26
C LEU A 110 -9.96 5.45 -2.23
N LYS A 111 -10.54 4.27 -2.12
CA LYS A 111 -11.99 4.11 -1.96
C LYS A 111 -12.53 5.07 -0.89
N ASP A 112 -13.71 5.62 -1.11
CA ASP A 112 -14.42 6.51 -0.18
C ASP A 112 -13.69 7.84 0.15
N LYS A 113 -12.83 8.34 -0.74
CA LYS A 113 -12.08 9.59 -0.62
C LYS A 113 -10.98 9.60 0.44
N PHE A 114 -10.48 8.45 0.85
CA PHE A 114 -9.31 8.35 1.71
C PHE A 114 -8.03 8.61 0.90
N ASN A 115 -7.16 9.50 1.38
CA ASN A 115 -5.89 9.78 0.71
C ASN A 115 -4.70 9.73 1.69
N PRO A 116 -4.22 8.55 2.06
CA PRO A 116 -2.99 8.45 2.82
C PRO A 116 -1.83 9.06 2.02
N HIS A 117 -0.91 9.74 2.69
CA HIS A 117 0.22 10.38 2.03
C HIS A 117 1.20 9.37 1.43
N CYS A 118 1.40 8.25 2.13
CA CYS A 118 2.37 7.24 1.80
C CYS A 118 1.70 5.88 1.64
N THR A 119 1.88 5.25 0.50
CA THR A 119 1.40 3.89 0.26
C THR A 119 2.54 3.00 -0.16
N PHE A 120 2.57 1.79 0.36
CA PHE A 120 3.58 0.79 0.01
C PHE A 120 2.88 -0.41 -0.62
N ILE A 121 3.39 -0.83 -1.77
CA ILE A 121 2.94 -2.02 -2.51
C ILE A 121 4.13 -2.94 -2.76
N TYR A 122 3.90 -4.15 -3.23
CA TYR A 122 5.02 -5.00 -3.65
C TYR A 122 5.72 -4.43 -4.90
N LYS A 123 7.06 -4.53 -4.94
CA LYS A 123 7.90 -3.91 -5.98
C LYS A 123 7.67 -4.46 -7.40
N ASN A 124 7.18 -5.69 -7.50
CA ASN A 124 6.83 -6.34 -8.76
C ASN A 124 5.48 -5.92 -9.34
N ILE A 125 4.75 -5.02 -8.68
CA ILE A 125 3.43 -4.55 -9.11
C ILE A 125 3.53 -3.11 -9.60
N ASN A 126 3.10 -2.81 -10.83
CA ASN A 126 2.96 -1.47 -11.36
C ASN A 126 1.47 -1.12 -11.52
N ILE A 127 1.07 0.03 -10.96
CA ILE A 127 -0.32 0.51 -10.97
C ILE A 127 -0.33 1.95 -11.48
N ASP A 128 -1.26 2.25 -12.40
CA ASP A 128 -1.56 3.63 -12.77
C ASP A 128 -2.50 4.24 -11.73
N ILE A 129 -1.93 5.08 -10.86
CA ILE A 129 -2.67 5.77 -9.80
C ILE A 129 -3.44 7.00 -10.29
N ASN A 130 -3.22 7.44 -11.54
CA ASN A 130 -3.86 8.63 -12.11
C ASN A 130 -5.28 8.37 -12.66
N GLN A 131 -5.75 7.14 -12.63
CA GLN A 131 -7.08 6.78 -13.12
C GLN A 131 -8.14 7.01 -12.03
N GLU A 132 -9.30 7.57 -12.41
CA GLU A 132 -10.42 7.85 -11.50
C GLU A 132 -10.94 6.62 -10.74
N LYS A 133 -10.76 5.43 -11.31
CA LYS A 133 -11.14 4.14 -10.71
C LYS A 133 -9.91 3.29 -10.42
N SER A 134 -8.95 3.88 -9.73
CA SER A 134 -7.77 3.14 -9.29
C SER A 134 -8.17 1.95 -8.41
N CYS A 135 -7.51 0.81 -8.65
CA CYS A 135 -7.63 -0.40 -7.82
C CYS A 135 -6.50 -0.50 -6.79
N LEU A 136 -5.87 0.62 -6.46
CA LEU A 136 -4.71 0.66 -5.57
C LEU A 136 -4.98 0.00 -4.22
N GLN A 137 -6.19 0.16 -3.67
CA GLN A 137 -6.58 -0.45 -2.40
C GLN A 137 -6.42 -1.98 -2.35
N ASP A 138 -6.48 -2.66 -3.49
CA ASP A 138 -6.28 -4.11 -3.56
C ASP A 138 -4.83 -4.52 -3.36
N PHE A 139 -3.88 -3.62 -3.62
CA PHE A 139 -2.45 -3.90 -3.64
C PHE A 139 -1.67 -3.26 -2.48
N VAL A 140 -2.31 -2.45 -1.65
CA VAL A 140 -1.69 -1.82 -0.48
C VAL A 140 -1.18 -2.87 0.50
N VAL A 141 0.11 -2.86 0.81
CA VAL A 141 0.74 -3.72 1.83
C VAL A 141 0.70 -3.05 3.19
N CYS A 142 1.18 -1.81 3.26
CA CYS A 142 1.10 -0.93 4.43
C CYS A 142 1.00 0.52 3.96
N LEU A 143 0.67 1.42 4.87
CA LEU A 143 0.50 2.84 4.55
C LEU A 143 0.99 3.76 5.66
N GLY A 144 1.18 5.03 5.32
CA GLY A 144 1.59 6.05 6.28
C GLY A 144 0.92 7.39 6.02
N ASN A 145 0.87 8.20 7.06
CA ASN A 145 0.38 9.55 6.97
C ASN A 145 1.45 10.53 7.47
N LEU A 146 1.67 11.61 6.71
CA LEU A 146 2.59 12.68 7.08
C LEU A 146 1.78 13.88 7.52
N ILE A 147 2.22 14.50 8.60
CA ILE A 147 1.55 15.68 9.15
C ILE A 147 2.57 16.78 9.43
N SER A 148 2.08 17.99 9.61
CA SER A 148 2.93 19.13 9.94
C SER A 148 3.77 18.88 11.20
N PRO A 149 5.05 19.32 11.23
CA PRO A 149 5.96 19.13 12.38
C PRO A 149 5.45 19.71 13.70
N TYR A 150 4.52 20.67 13.62
CA TYR A 150 3.98 21.36 14.79
C TYR A 150 2.75 20.67 15.39
N VAL A 151 2.31 19.58 14.78
CA VAL A 151 1.14 18.82 15.22
C VAL A 151 1.58 17.57 15.97
N SER A 152 1.00 17.34 17.15
CA SER A 152 1.23 16.14 17.92
C SER A 152 0.68 14.90 17.23
N LEU A 153 1.42 13.79 17.25
CA LEU A 153 0.97 12.49 16.72
C LEU A 153 -0.18 11.87 17.54
N SER A 154 -0.49 12.46 18.69
CA SER A 154 -1.54 11.99 19.60
C SER A 154 -2.85 12.75 19.46
N VAL A 155 -3.01 13.56 18.42
CA VAL A 155 -4.28 14.23 18.10
C VAL A 155 -5.29 13.18 17.66
N ASP A 156 -6.42 13.08 18.37
CA ASP A 156 -7.43 12.03 18.17
C ASP A 156 -7.90 11.92 16.71
N SER A 157 -8.16 13.03 16.03
CA SER A 157 -8.61 13.01 14.62
C SER A 157 -7.59 12.40 13.67
N LEU A 158 -6.29 12.61 13.89
CA LEU A 158 -5.23 12.01 13.06
C LEU A 158 -5.09 10.52 13.30
N VAL A 159 -5.24 10.12 14.56
CA VAL A 159 -5.26 8.70 14.95
C VAL A 159 -6.49 8.01 14.37
N GLU A 160 -7.66 8.67 14.41
CA GLU A 160 -8.88 8.17 13.78
C GLU A 160 -8.71 8.00 12.27
N ASP A 161 -8.12 8.95 11.58
CA ASP A 161 -7.91 8.90 10.13
C ASP A 161 -7.04 7.70 9.73
N ILE A 162 -5.88 7.51 10.38
CA ILE A 162 -5.01 6.37 10.04
C ILE A 162 -5.69 5.04 10.33
N LEU A 163 -6.41 4.90 11.44
CA LEU A 163 -7.12 3.69 11.78
C LEU A 163 -8.29 3.41 10.83
N GLN A 164 -8.97 4.44 10.35
CA GLN A 164 -10.00 4.33 9.31
C GLN A 164 -9.38 3.85 7.98
N TYR A 165 -8.23 4.41 7.57
CA TYR A 165 -7.53 3.96 6.37
C TYR A 165 -7.13 2.48 6.47
N LEU A 166 -6.52 2.08 7.58
CA LEU A 166 -6.15 0.69 7.83
C LEU A 166 -7.36 -0.24 7.83
N THR A 167 -8.43 0.14 8.52
CA THR A 167 -9.67 -0.65 8.59
C THR A 167 -10.31 -0.81 7.21
N MET A 168 -10.35 0.25 6.41
CA MET A 168 -10.91 0.21 5.06
C MET A 168 -10.10 -0.75 4.16
N ILE A 169 -8.77 -0.64 4.16
CA ILE A 169 -7.91 -1.54 3.36
C ILE A 169 -8.06 -2.99 3.84
N LEU A 170 -8.06 -3.21 5.15
CA LEU A 170 -8.23 -4.55 5.73
C LEU A 170 -9.57 -5.18 5.32
N ALA A 171 -10.66 -4.40 5.33
CA ALA A 171 -11.97 -4.84 4.89
C ALA A 171 -12.03 -5.15 3.39
N VAL A 172 -11.46 -4.28 2.54
CA VAL A 172 -11.41 -4.48 1.08
C VAL A 172 -10.59 -5.72 0.72
N GLN A 173 -9.46 -5.91 1.39
CA GLN A 173 -8.54 -7.02 1.10
C GLN A 173 -8.90 -8.33 1.81
N HIS A 174 -9.85 -8.31 2.76
CA HIS A 174 -10.20 -9.46 3.61
C HIS A 174 -9.00 -10.06 4.36
N ARG A 175 -8.07 -9.21 4.80
CA ARG A 175 -6.88 -9.60 5.58
C ARG A 175 -7.22 -9.72 7.06
N GLU A 176 -6.33 -10.39 7.79
CA GLU A 176 -6.42 -10.48 9.26
C GLU A 176 -5.75 -9.28 9.94
N THR A 177 -4.66 -8.75 9.38
CA THR A 177 -3.88 -7.66 9.98
C THR A 177 -3.33 -6.71 8.91
N ILE A 178 -3.25 -5.43 9.24
CA ILE A 178 -2.58 -4.41 8.41
C ILE A 178 -1.84 -3.42 9.31
N TYR A 179 -0.67 -2.97 8.84
CA TYR A 179 0.21 -2.04 9.53
C TYR A 179 0.24 -0.67 8.86
N GLY A 180 0.49 0.36 9.67
CA GLY A 180 0.70 1.72 9.19
C GLY A 180 1.44 2.59 10.20
N PHE A 181 1.69 3.84 9.83
CA PHE A 181 2.35 4.81 10.71
C PHE A 181 1.84 6.24 10.48
N ILE A 182 2.07 7.10 11.46
CA ILE A 182 1.97 8.56 11.33
C ILE A 182 3.35 9.14 11.65
N SER A 183 3.79 10.12 10.88
CA SER A 183 5.02 10.86 11.15
C SER A 183 4.83 12.36 10.96
N ASN A 184 5.46 13.14 11.82
CA ASN A 184 5.48 14.61 11.75
C ASN A 184 6.88 15.17 11.54
N TYR A 185 7.73 14.49 10.77
CA TYR A 185 9.12 14.86 10.55
C TYR A 185 10.06 14.55 11.72
N THR A 186 9.68 14.88 12.96
CA THR A 186 10.54 14.72 14.14
C THR A 186 10.22 13.45 14.93
N HIS A 187 8.99 12.98 14.82
CA HIS A 187 8.50 11.79 15.53
C HIS A 187 7.78 10.85 14.60
N ILE A 188 7.72 9.58 14.98
CA ILE A 188 6.97 8.54 14.30
C ILE A 188 6.22 7.68 15.31
N LYS A 189 5.01 7.24 14.92
CA LYS A 189 4.19 6.34 15.71
C LYS A 189 3.58 5.28 14.80
N PHE A 190 3.65 4.02 15.20
CA PHE A 190 3.16 2.89 14.43
C PHE A 190 1.79 2.45 14.91
N PHE A 191 1.02 1.90 13.99
CA PHE A 191 -0.31 1.39 14.22
C PHE A 191 -0.49 0.05 13.53
N TYR A 192 -1.35 -0.80 14.07
CA TYR A 192 -1.92 -1.88 13.31
C TYR A 192 -3.37 -2.12 13.69
N VAL A 193 -4.12 -2.67 12.75
CA VAL A 193 -5.50 -3.10 12.94
C VAL A 193 -5.57 -4.59 12.70
N GLN A 194 -6.22 -5.31 13.60
CA GLN A 194 -6.40 -6.74 13.50
C GLN A 194 -7.89 -7.08 13.54
N LYS A 195 -8.31 -8.02 12.69
CA LYS A 195 -9.67 -8.56 12.73
C LYS A 195 -9.79 -9.57 13.87
N LYS A 196 -10.86 -9.48 14.65
CA LYS A 196 -11.17 -10.47 15.69
C LYS A 196 -11.64 -11.78 15.07
N SER A 197 -11.07 -12.91 15.51
CA SER A 197 -11.37 -14.24 14.97
C SER A 197 -12.86 -14.61 15.09
N ASP A 198 -13.52 -14.18 16.17
CA ASP A 198 -14.86 -14.61 16.52
C ASP A 198 -15.97 -13.59 16.20
N SER A 199 -15.60 -12.48 15.57
CA SER A 199 -16.55 -11.40 15.28
C SER A 199 -16.16 -10.61 14.03
N ASN A 200 -17.11 -9.84 13.48
CA ASN A 200 -16.82 -8.86 12.42
C ASN A 200 -16.27 -7.53 12.97
N SER A 201 -15.70 -7.55 14.17
CA SER A 201 -15.09 -6.37 14.79
C SER A 201 -13.57 -6.36 14.62
N TYR A 202 -12.98 -5.20 14.91
CA TYR A 202 -11.54 -4.98 14.81
C TYR A 202 -10.96 -4.62 16.17
N GLU A 203 -9.68 -4.93 16.34
CA GLU A 203 -8.84 -4.48 17.44
C GLU A 203 -7.82 -3.49 16.90
N TYR A 204 -7.54 -2.46 17.67
CA TYR A 204 -6.71 -1.33 17.26
C TYR A 204 -5.51 -1.22 18.20
N PHE A 205 -4.34 -1.06 17.60
CA PHE A 205 -3.10 -1.04 18.35
C PHE A 205 -2.23 0.13 17.93
N GLN A 206 -1.52 0.73 18.90
CA GLN A 206 -0.57 1.81 18.68
C GLN A 206 0.74 1.55 19.42
N SER A 207 1.86 1.95 18.84
CA SER A 207 3.16 1.95 19.55
C SER A 207 3.28 3.18 20.45
N GLN A 208 4.36 3.19 21.25
CA GLN A 208 4.87 4.44 21.78
C GLN A 208 5.26 5.40 20.63
N GLU A 209 5.22 6.71 20.93
CA GLU A 209 5.78 7.74 20.04
C GLU A 209 7.30 7.71 20.15
N LEU A 210 7.99 7.71 19.00
CA LEU A 210 9.44 7.61 18.89
C LEU A 210 10.02 8.89 18.29
N GLU A 211 11.04 9.45 18.92
CA GLU A 211 11.78 10.59 18.38
C GLU A 211 12.70 10.14 17.25
N MET A 212 12.55 10.72 16.05
CA MET A 212 13.42 10.44 14.90
C MET A 212 14.72 11.24 14.95
N PHE A 213 14.71 12.40 15.63
CA PHE A 213 15.85 13.28 15.80
C PHE A 213 15.92 13.79 17.23
N ASN A 214 17.13 13.90 17.75
CA ASN A 214 17.42 14.50 19.04
C ASN A 214 17.85 15.96 18.84
N TYR A 215 17.40 16.87 19.68
CA TYR A 215 17.90 18.24 19.71
C TYR A 215 19.26 18.25 20.39
N LEU A 216 20.31 18.69 19.69
CA LEU A 216 21.59 18.97 20.31
C LEU A 216 21.43 20.24 21.18
N SER A 217 21.45 20.07 22.49
CA SER A 217 21.62 21.18 23.41
C SER A 217 23.03 21.72 23.19
N GLU A 218 23.18 22.83 22.45
CA GLU A 218 24.46 23.57 22.55
C GLU A 218 24.56 24.02 24.00
N THR A 219 25.46 23.40 24.72
CA THR A 219 25.97 23.97 26.00
C THR A 219 26.55 25.32 25.63
N LEU A 220 25.83 26.39 25.93
CA LEU A 220 26.31 27.76 25.86
C LEU A 220 27.58 27.88 26.74
N SER A 221 28.75 27.57 26.16
CA SER A 221 30.00 28.08 26.70
C SER A 221 29.96 29.58 26.46
N SER A 222 29.77 30.29 27.57
CA SER A 222 29.81 31.73 27.76
C SER A 222 30.65 32.49 26.72
N ILE A 223 30.12 33.66 26.34
CA ILE A 223 30.80 34.81 25.70
C ILE A 223 30.41 34.97 24.19
N ASP A 224 29.42 35.76 23.91
CA ASP A 224 29.43 37.10 23.32
C ASP A 224 28.00 37.55 22.98
N ILE A 225 27.55 38.54 23.72
CA ILE A 225 26.26 39.23 23.49
C ILE A 225 26.51 40.29 22.40
N SER A 226 26.34 39.96 21.14
CA SER A 226 26.09 41.00 20.12
C SER A 226 25.94 40.47 18.68
N THR A 227 25.18 39.42 18.45
CA THR A 227 24.62 39.15 17.12
C THR A 227 23.32 38.37 17.32
N THR A 228 22.26 38.81 16.70
CA THR A 228 21.01 38.08 16.53
C THR A 228 21.29 36.79 15.74
N ILE A 229 21.86 35.80 16.44
CA ILE A 229 22.06 34.47 15.89
C ILE A 229 20.69 33.80 15.94
N GLU A 230 20.03 33.66 14.78
CA GLU A 230 18.98 32.69 14.61
C GLU A 230 19.50 31.35 15.14
N ASN A 231 18.99 30.94 16.31
CA ASN A 231 19.30 29.66 16.93
C ASN A 231 18.79 28.53 16.03
N THR A 232 19.55 28.17 15.02
CA THR A 232 19.32 26.95 14.24
C THR A 232 19.65 25.77 15.18
N ARG A 233 18.62 25.23 15.82
CA ARG A 233 18.76 24.03 16.66
C ARG A 233 19.23 22.89 15.77
N LYS A 234 20.48 22.51 15.92
CA LYS A 234 21.06 21.38 15.17
C LYS A 234 20.39 20.08 15.63
N LEU A 235 19.80 19.38 14.68
CA LEU A 235 19.20 18.05 14.92
C LEU A 235 20.27 16.98 14.76
N SER A 236 20.28 15.98 15.62
CA SER A 236 21.07 14.76 15.46
C SER A 236 20.13 13.57 15.21
N VAL A 237 20.58 12.64 14.37
CA VAL A 237 19.79 11.45 14.01
C VAL A 237 19.67 10.51 15.20
N ASN A 238 18.45 10.14 15.57
CA ASN A 238 18.20 9.07 16.52
C ASN A 238 18.29 7.71 15.80
N LYS A 239 19.48 7.10 15.83
CA LYS A 239 19.76 5.87 15.08
C LYS A 239 18.85 4.70 15.45
N ASP A 240 18.41 4.62 16.71
CA ASP A 240 17.57 3.50 17.16
C ASP A 240 16.16 3.60 16.57
N THR A 241 15.57 4.77 16.56
CA THR A 241 14.26 4.99 15.90
C THR A 241 14.34 4.74 14.39
N TRP A 242 15.40 5.21 13.74
CA TRP A 242 15.58 4.98 12.30
C TRP A 242 15.82 3.51 11.96
N LYS A 243 16.50 2.74 12.82
CA LYS A 243 16.58 1.28 12.65
C LYS A 243 15.21 0.62 12.69
N ILE A 244 14.36 1.01 13.65
CA ILE A 244 12.97 0.51 13.73
C ILE A 244 12.22 0.79 12.43
N PHE A 245 12.29 2.03 11.91
CA PHE A 245 11.61 2.39 10.69
C PHE A 245 12.14 1.65 9.45
N ILE A 246 13.47 1.48 9.35
CA ILE A 246 14.11 0.70 8.31
C ILE A 246 13.67 -0.77 8.40
N ASN A 247 13.67 -1.35 9.60
CA ASN A 247 13.17 -2.70 9.81
C ASN A 247 11.70 -2.82 9.34
N PHE A 248 10.86 -1.84 9.68
CA PHE A 248 9.49 -1.80 9.20
C PHE A 248 9.39 -1.84 7.66
N LEU A 249 10.29 -1.19 6.93
CA LEU A 249 10.32 -1.16 5.46
C LEU A 249 10.97 -2.40 4.83
N THR A 250 11.71 -3.20 5.59
CA THR A 250 12.50 -4.34 5.09
C THR A 250 12.08 -5.68 5.69
N MET A 251 10.97 -5.72 6.45
CA MET A 251 10.41 -6.95 6.98
C MET A 251 10.08 -7.95 5.88
N LYS A 252 10.16 -9.23 6.22
CA LYS A 252 9.75 -10.32 5.33
C LYS A 252 8.25 -10.20 5.00
N ILE A 253 7.87 -10.74 3.86
CA ILE A 253 6.50 -10.70 3.35
C ILE A 253 5.49 -11.22 4.37
N ASP A 254 5.82 -12.29 5.07
CA ASP A 254 4.94 -12.91 6.08
C ASP A 254 4.57 -11.95 7.21
N PHE A 255 5.44 -10.99 7.54
CA PHE A 255 5.15 -9.96 8.54
C PHE A 255 3.93 -9.14 8.16
N TYR A 256 3.84 -8.72 6.90
CA TYR A 256 2.75 -7.85 6.46
C TYR A 256 1.42 -8.59 6.31
N GLN A 257 1.41 -9.93 6.33
CA GLN A 257 0.22 -10.77 6.21
C GLN A 257 -0.68 -10.36 5.02
N TYR A 258 -0.07 -9.95 3.92
CA TYR A 258 -0.81 -9.62 2.71
C TYR A 258 -1.28 -10.90 2.01
N THR A 259 -2.59 -11.14 2.07
CA THR A 259 -3.21 -12.39 1.59
C THR A 259 -4.25 -12.17 0.49
N ARG A 260 -4.42 -10.92 0.03
CA ARG A 260 -5.44 -10.58 -0.98
C ARG A 260 -5.27 -11.36 -2.28
N PHE A 261 -4.05 -11.48 -2.71
CA PHE A 261 -3.68 -12.26 -3.88
C PHE A 261 -2.61 -13.28 -3.53
N ASN A 262 -2.69 -14.43 -4.19
CA ASN A 262 -1.65 -15.43 -4.13
C ASN A 262 -0.50 -15.06 -5.09
N ILE A 263 0.08 -13.89 -4.89
CA ILE A 263 1.21 -13.35 -5.65
C ILE A 263 2.45 -13.44 -4.77
N ASP A 264 3.49 -14.09 -5.28
CA ASP A 264 4.80 -14.01 -4.66
C ASP A 264 5.44 -12.66 -5.00
N SER A 265 6.04 -11.99 -4.03
CA SER A 265 6.75 -10.73 -4.25
C SER A 265 7.94 -10.86 -5.19
N HIS A 266 8.42 -12.09 -5.42
CA HIS A 266 9.50 -12.43 -6.35
C HIS A 266 8.96 -12.90 -7.71
N ASP A 267 7.64 -13.11 -7.84
CA ASP A 267 7.02 -13.37 -9.13
C ASP A 267 7.20 -12.14 -10.02
N ASP A 268 7.90 -12.28 -11.11
CA ASP A 268 8.10 -11.25 -12.15
C ASP A 268 6.81 -11.05 -12.98
N LEU A 269 5.70 -11.00 -12.25
CA LEU A 269 4.34 -11.11 -12.78
C LEU A 269 3.98 -9.98 -13.71
N LEU A 270 4.41 -8.82 -13.36
CA LEU A 270 4.11 -7.62 -14.09
C LEU A 270 5.39 -6.85 -14.39
N GLY A 271 6.39 -6.98 -13.54
CA GLY A 271 7.67 -6.29 -13.66
C GLY A 271 7.51 -4.90 -14.26
N ASP A 272 8.49 -4.45 -15.02
CA ASP A 272 8.40 -3.19 -15.76
C ASP A 272 7.61 -3.31 -17.08
N ARG A 273 7.07 -4.51 -17.39
CA ARG A 273 6.41 -4.78 -18.68
C ARG A 273 4.97 -4.31 -18.75
N TYR A 274 4.25 -4.33 -17.63
CA TYR A 274 2.82 -4.05 -17.60
C TYR A 274 2.45 -3.15 -16.44
N MET A 275 1.42 -2.35 -16.64
CA MET A 275 0.84 -1.46 -15.64
C MET A 275 -0.64 -1.75 -15.47
N ILE A 276 -1.08 -1.97 -14.25
CA ILE A 276 -2.48 -2.17 -13.90
C ILE A 276 -3.20 -0.82 -14.01
N ILE A 277 -4.30 -0.81 -14.75
CA ILE A 277 -5.10 0.40 -14.99
C ILE A 277 -6.31 0.44 -14.06
N LYS A 278 -7.12 -0.65 -14.05
CA LYS A 278 -8.34 -0.71 -13.22
C LYS A 278 -8.80 -2.13 -13.01
N GLU A 279 -9.60 -2.32 -11.97
CA GLU A 279 -10.37 -3.55 -11.75
C GLU A 279 -11.53 -3.62 -12.77
N LEU A 280 -11.72 -4.79 -13.37
CA LEU A 280 -12.84 -5.09 -14.27
C LEU A 280 -13.91 -5.90 -13.56
N GLY A 281 -13.56 -6.69 -12.57
CA GLY A 281 -14.53 -7.47 -11.82
C GLY A 281 -13.91 -8.47 -10.84
N ILE A 282 -14.76 -8.93 -9.93
CA ILE A 282 -14.43 -9.88 -8.87
C ILE A 282 -15.21 -11.17 -9.14
N GLY A 283 -14.47 -12.27 -9.34
CA GLY A 283 -15.02 -13.62 -9.40
C GLY A 283 -14.85 -14.39 -8.09
N LEU A 284 -15.44 -15.58 -8.04
CA LEU A 284 -15.32 -16.46 -6.88
C LEU A 284 -13.87 -16.90 -6.63
N THR A 285 -13.13 -17.16 -7.68
CA THR A 285 -11.80 -17.76 -7.64
C THR A 285 -10.67 -16.78 -7.96
N SER A 286 -11.00 -15.65 -8.56
CA SER A 286 -10.02 -14.71 -9.13
C SER A 286 -10.59 -13.31 -9.25
N MET A 287 -9.70 -12.33 -9.36
CA MET A 287 -10.01 -10.96 -9.73
C MET A 287 -9.46 -10.66 -11.13
N THR A 288 -10.15 -9.80 -11.84
CA THR A 288 -9.85 -9.46 -13.23
C THR A 288 -9.54 -7.98 -13.35
N TYR A 289 -8.41 -7.68 -13.97
CA TYR A 289 -7.90 -6.31 -14.14
C TYR A 289 -7.63 -6.00 -15.61
N LEU A 290 -7.84 -4.74 -15.97
CA LEU A 290 -7.32 -4.15 -17.20
C LEU A 290 -5.90 -3.68 -16.95
N PHE A 291 -5.00 -3.99 -17.86
CA PHE A 291 -3.65 -3.46 -17.82
C PHE A 291 -3.14 -3.09 -19.21
N LYS A 292 -2.11 -2.27 -19.23
CA LYS A 292 -1.43 -1.75 -20.42
C LYS A 292 -0.01 -2.25 -20.41
N LYS A 293 0.51 -2.61 -21.59
CA LYS A 293 1.94 -2.92 -21.74
C LYS A 293 2.76 -1.62 -21.64
N ASN A 294 3.81 -1.65 -20.83
CA ASN A 294 4.79 -0.56 -20.77
C ASN A 294 5.71 -0.70 -21.98
N GLU A 295 5.46 0.05 -23.02
CA GLU A 295 6.36 0.13 -24.16
C GLU A 295 7.40 1.20 -23.89
N ASN A 296 8.61 0.78 -23.55
CA ASN A 296 9.75 1.69 -23.36
C ASN A 296 10.31 2.27 -24.67
N ASN A 297 9.72 1.97 -25.86
CA ASN A 297 10.21 2.45 -27.13
C ASN A 297 9.10 2.76 -28.14
N HIS A 298 8.93 4.05 -28.44
CA HIS A 298 8.61 4.65 -29.73
C HIS A 298 7.47 4.09 -30.60
N SER A 299 6.23 4.34 -30.19
CA SER A 299 5.16 4.83 -31.08
C SER A 299 3.89 5.01 -30.27
N ILE A 300 3.35 6.21 -30.32
CA ILE A 300 2.21 6.66 -29.49
C ILE A 300 0.87 6.04 -29.96
N GLU A 301 0.86 5.29 -31.05
CA GLU A 301 -0.38 4.95 -31.75
C GLU A 301 -1.01 3.60 -31.42
N ASP A 302 -0.32 2.64 -30.76
CA ASP A 302 -0.90 1.33 -30.45
C ASP A 302 -0.76 0.94 -28.97
N SER A 303 -1.43 1.69 -28.10
CA SER A 303 -1.60 1.28 -26.70
C SER A 303 -2.41 0.01 -26.61
N GLN A 304 -1.75 -1.14 -26.54
CA GLN A 304 -2.39 -2.43 -26.45
C GLN A 304 -2.82 -2.68 -25.00
N TYR A 305 -4.12 -2.89 -24.81
CA TYR A 305 -4.73 -3.25 -23.53
C TYR A 305 -4.94 -4.76 -23.45
N TYR A 306 -4.78 -5.27 -22.25
CA TYR A 306 -4.94 -6.69 -21.95
C TYR A 306 -5.82 -6.88 -20.73
N VAL A 307 -6.36 -8.05 -20.58
CA VAL A 307 -7.11 -8.47 -19.40
C VAL A 307 -6.28 -9.48 -18.62
N MET A 308 -6.06 -9.21 -17.35
CA MET A 308 -5.34 -10.09 -16.45
C MET A 308 -6.26 -10.65 -15.38
N LYS A 309 -6.19 -11.95 -15.18
CA LYS A 309 -6.94 -12.65 -14.15
C LYS A 309 -5.97 -13.17 -13.08
N ILE A 310 -6.16 -12.75 -11.85
CA ILE A 310 -5.30 -13.10 -10.71
C ILE A 310 -6.07 -14.00 -9.75
N LEU A 311 -5.47 -15.14 -9.41
CA LEU A 311 -6.02 -16.08 -8.44
C LEU A 311 -6.01 -15.47 -7.03
N THR A 312 -7.14 -15.55 -6.32
CA THR A 312 -7.25 -15.00 -4.97
C THR A 312 -6.73 -15.97 -3.89
N GLN A 313 -6.88 -17.27 -4.07
CA GLN A 313 -6.50 -18.28 -3.07
C GLN A 313 -6.02 -19.57 -3.72
N ASN A 314 -4.98 -20.18 -3.14
CA ASN A 314 -4.40 -21.46 -3.63
C ASN A 314 -5.40 -22.61 -3.76
N LYS A 315 -6.42 -22.66 -2.91
CA LYS A 315 -7.45 -23.74 -2.98
C LYS A 315 -8.19 -23.77 -4.32
N TYR A 316 -8.19 -22.67 -5.07
CA TYR A 316 -8.84 -22.59 -6.39
C TYR A 316 -7.91 -22.85 -7.56
N SER A 317 -6.62 -23.14 -7.31
CA SER A 317 -5.61 -23.33 -8.38
C SER A 317 -6.03 -24.38 -9.39
N LYS A 318 -6.63 -25.49 -8.94
CA LYS A 318 -7.12 -26.55 -9.84
C LYS A 318 -8.20 -26.08 -10.79
N CYS A 319 -9.18 -25.30 -10.28
CA CYS A 319 -10.25 -24.76 -11.12
C CYS A 319 -9.69 -23.75 -12.12
N PHE A 320 -8.74 -22.95 -11.68
CA PHE A 320 -8.08 -21.95 -12.50
C PHE A 320 -7.27 -22.58 -13.67
N LEU A 321 -6.50 -23.63 -13.37
CA LEU A 321 -5.76 -24.39 -14.40
C LEU A 321 -6.69 -25.13 -15.36
N GLN A 322 -7.81 -25.68 -14.88
CA GLN A 322 -8.82 -26.30 -15.73
C GLN A 322 -9.45 -25.30 -16.70
N GLU A 323 -9.71 -24.07 -16.26
CA GLU A 323 -10.21 -22.99 -17.12
C GLU A 323 -9.23 -22.71 -18.27
N ILE A 324 -7.92 -22.61 -17.96
CA ILE A 324 -6.86 -22.43 -18.96
C ILE A 324 -6.85 -23.58 -19.95
N GLU A 325 -6.87 -24.82 -19.45
CA GLU A 325 -6.83 -26.02 -20.29
C GLU A 325 -8.07 -26.13 -21.19
N MET A 326 -9.26 -25.85 -20.65
CA MET A 326 -10.50 -25.85 -21.44
C MET A 326 -10.47 -24.78 -22.53
N THR A 327 -10.01 -23.57 -22.23
CA THR A 327 -9.90 -22.51 -23.22
C THR A 327 -8.94 -22.88 -24.34
N LYS A 328 -7.82 -23.51 -24.04
CA LYS A 328 -6.86 -24.02 -25.03
C LYS A 328 -7.50 -25.12 -25.90
N LYS A 329 -8.19 -26.09 -25.30
CA LYS A 329 -8.90 -27.14 -26.04
C LYS A 329 -10.01 -26.59 -26.94
N LEU A 330 -10.79 -25.62 -26.46
CA LEU A 330 -11.82 -24.97 -27.26
C LEU A 330 -11.23 -24.30 -28.50
N LYS A 331 -10.05 -23.70 -28.36
CA LYS A 331 -9.32 -23.12 -29.49
C LYS A 331 -8.92 -24.15 -30.53
N GLU A 332 -8.51 -25.36 -30.10
CA GLU A 332 -8.14 -26.48 -31.00
C GLU A 332 -9.34 -27.07 -31.74
N PHE A 333 -10.53 -27.10 -31.11
CA PHE A 333 -11.73 -27.67 -31.70
C PHE A 333 -12.51 -26.72 -32.62
N ASN A 334 -12.26 -25.43 -32.55
CA ASN A 334 -13.02 -24.44 -33.29
C ASN A 334 -12.29 -24.00 -34.55
N ASP A 335 -13.07 -23.83 -35.65
CA ASP A 335 -12.60 -23.06 -36.80
C ASP A 335 -11.98 -21.74 -36.26
N LEU A 336 -10.70 -21.52 -36.51
CA LEU A 336 -9.91 -20.39 -35.98
C LEU A 336 -10.66 -19.04 -36.14
N ASN A 337 -11.50 -18.91 -37.16
CA ASN A 337 -12.28 -17.71 -37.42
C ASN A 337 -13.48 -17.52 -36.47
N LYS A 338 -13.95 -18.55 -35.78
CA LYS A 338 -15.12 -18.45 -34.89
C LYS A 338 -14.73 -18.36 -33.39
N PHE A 339 -13.57 -18.89 -33.01
CA PHE A 339 -13.12 -18.84 -31.61
C PHE A 339 -13.05 -17.40 -31.12
N HIS A 340 -12.42 -16.50 -31.89
CA HIS A 340 -12.26 -15.09 -31.52
C HIS A 340 -13.58 -14.29 -31.45
N LEU A 341 -14.67 -14.81 -31.97
CA LEU A 341 -16.00 -14.19 -31.85
C LEU A 341 -16.59 -14.41 -30.44
N PHE A 342 -16.21 -15.47 -29.75
CA PHE A 342 -16.83 -15.90 -28.50
C PHE A 342 -15.85 -16.02 -27.34
N PHE A 343 -14.57 -16.18 -27.63
CA PHE A 343 -13.53 -16.42 -26.62
C PHE A 343 -12.32 -15.53 -26.86
N GLN A 344 -11.72 -15.04 -25.79
CA GLN A 344 -10.43 -14.38 -25.87
C GLN A 344 -9.29 -15.41 -25.78
N ASP A 345 -8.24 -15.15 -26.54
CA ASP A 345 -7.07 -16.01 -26.52
C ASP A 345 -6.24 -15.80 -25.24
N ILE A 346 -5.75 -16.88 -24.66
CA ILE A 346 -4.83 -16.80 -23.54
C ILE A 346 -3.43 -16.58 -24.11
N LEU A 347 -2.91 -15.38 -23.93
CA LEU A 347 -1.59 -14.99 -24.43
C LEU A 347 -0.48 -15.74 -23.70
N TYR A 348 -0.53 -15.79 -22.38
CA TYR A 348 0.38 -16.58 -21.55
C TYR A 348 -0.15 -16.76 -20.13
N SER A 349 0.34 -17.82 -19.49
CA SER A 349 0.19 -18.00 -18.04
C SER A 349 1.54 -17.83 -17.38
N LEU A 350 1.57 -17.18 -16.22
CA LEU A 350 2.80 -17.01 -15.49
C LEU A 350 3.24 -18.32 -14.83
N SER A 351 4.56 -18.46 -14.62
CA SER A 351 5.20 -19.70 -14.21
C SER A 351 4.66 -20.30 -12.91
N SER A 352 4.08 -19.47 -12.04
CA SER A 352 3.43 -19.93 -10.81
C SER A 352 2.05 -20.58 -11.04
N GLY A 353 1.46 -20.50 -12.23
CA GLY A 353 0.09 -20.94 -12.50
C GLY A 353 -1.01 -20.14 -11.79
N LYS A 354 -0.65 -19.01 -11.20
CA LYS A 354 -1.53 -18.19 -10.37
C LYS A 354 -2.16 -17.01 -11.13
N THR A 355 -1.61 -16.71 -12.29
CA THR A 355 -2.07 -15.58 -13.11
C THR A 355 -2.03 -15.96 -14.58
N PHE A 356 -3.01 -15.52 -15.35
CA PHE A 356 -2.97 -15.61 -16.80
C PHE A 356 -3.53 -14.35 -17.46
N VAL A 357 -3.10 -14.15 -18.69
CA VAL A 357 -3.34 -12.95 -19.49
C VAL A 357 -4.08 -13.32 -20.75
N PHE A 358 -5.11 -12.54 -21.06
CA PHE A 358 -5.89 -12.62 -22.29
C PHE A 358 -5.54 -11.48 -23.24
#